data_239352b903dee11b1f8489202d002b0c
#
_entry.id   239352b903dee11b1f8489202d002b0c
#
_cell.length_a   1.000
_cell.length_b   1.000
_cell.length_c   1.000
_cell.angle_alpha   90.00
_cell.angle_beta   90.00
_cell.angle_gamma   90.00
#
_symmetry.space_group_name_H-M   'P 1'
#
loop_
_entity.id
_entity.type
_entity.pdbx_description
1 polymer ?
#
loop_
_entity_poly.entity_id
_entity_poly.type
_entity_poly.pdbx_seq_one_letter_code
_entity_poly.pdbx_strand_id
1 'polypeptide(L)'
;MDMRRLLRPLALVTXASLILAFTALLGERRVNAVPPPQTLLPEYAASLARAQKLEVTHGTGISGTRGLVISRAADGWVLDERWGYPANDELVNETLLALADLKAVEARTAKADWHRALGLGVPENLGAAVRFRVSDGAGVEMASLLLGKEQQSEAEAKQQVQNYGPELRQFYVRRADSDQTWLARGRLPRNREPAAWIDPSLARHAPEKLQQVRFGKAEDKSDAKFKFIRVGEGWSLAGAQDWLRLFETLRPDDVGRADGINFDTARPFTLSYSDGLSITYENVGAATVIWSRMSAQAAADANAEVVALAAQINARFSGWALRFTAERSPILLPAKRDLTR
;
A
#
# COMPACT_ATOMS: atom_id res chain seq x y z
N MET A 1 66.70 48.24 -25.15
CA MET A 1 65.41 48.20 -24.43
C MET A 1 65.43 46.97 -23.56
N ASP A 2 65.36 47.16 -22.26
CA ASP A 2 65.75 46.12 -21.28
C ASP A 2 64.54 45.12 -21.11
N MET A 3 64.64 43.96 -21.70
CA MET A 3 63.63 42.90 -21.71
C MET A 3 63.14 42.51 -20.29
N ARG A 4 64.02 42.72 -19.30
CA ARG A 4 63.69 42.45 -17.89
C ARG A 4 62.63 43.41 -17.32
N ARG A 5 62.46 44.63 -17.90
CA ARG A 5 61.47 45.62 -17.45
C ARG A 5 60.03 45.26 -17.95
N LEU A 6 59.91 44.54 -19.07
CA LEU A 6 58.59 44.08 -19.63
C LEU A 6 58.13 42.74 -19.03
N LEU A 7 59.05 41.90 -18.56
CA LEU A 7 58.71 40.61 -17.99
C LEU A 7 58.06 40.71 -16.60
N ARG A 8 58.41 41.74 -15.79
CA ARG A 8 57.85 41.93 -14.45
C ARG A 8 56.30 42.20 -14.44
N PRO A 9 55.79 43.14 -15.24
CA PRO A 9 54.34 43.38 -15.26
C PRO A 9 53.61 42.20 -15.88
N LEU A 10 54.17 41.49 -16.85
CA LEU A 10 53.54 40.31 -17.47
C LEU A 10 53.40 39.18 -16.44
N ALA A 11 54.44 38.94 -15.63
CA ALA A 11 54.42 37.93 -14.57
C ALA A 11 53.36 38.26 -13.48
N LEU A 12 53.20 39.54 -13.15
CA LEU A 12 52.20 40.02 -12.19
C LEU A 12 50.78 39.83 -12.74
N VAL A 13 50.53 40.11 -14.02
CA VAL A 13 49.23 39.93 -14.64
C VAL A 13 48.87 38.44 -14.72
N THR A 14 49.82 37.61 -15.04
CA THR A 14 49.63 36.16 -15.05
C THR A 14 49.27 35.60 -13.67
N UNK A 15 49.72 36.07 -12.76
CA UNK A 15 49.47 35.68 -11.60
C UNK A 15 48.28 36.03 -11.11
N ALA A 16 48.01 37.16 -11.24
CA ALA A 16 46.69 37.63 -10.83
C ALA A 16 45.57 36.84 -11.53
N SER A 17 45.74 36.57 -12.81
CA SER A 17 44.79 35.79 -13.58
C SER A 17 44.67 34.34 -13.07
N LEU A 18 45.77 33.73 -12.66
CA LEU A 18 45.78 32.37 -12.09
C LEU A 18 45.08 32.32 -10.72
N ILE A 19 45.30 33.36 -9.90
CA ILE A 19 44.64 33.49 -8.58
C ILE A 19 43.13 33.68 -8.80
N LEU A 20 42.70 34.50 -9.74
CA LEU A 20 41.30 34.71 -10.09
C LEU A 20 40.65 33.42 -10.62
N ALA A 21 41.30 32.70 -11.51
CA ALA A 21 40.85 31.44 -12.03
C ALA A 21 40.73 30.38 -10.93
N PHE A 22 41.69 30.34 -10.00
CA PHE A 22 41.67 29.39 -8.88
C PHE A 22 40.56 29.71 -7.87
N THR A 23 40.36 31.02 -7.57
CA THR A 23 39.23 31.41 -6.70
C THR A 23 37.85 31.16 -7.34
N ALA A 24 37.76 31.36 -8.65
CA ALA A 24 36.54 31.03 -9.40
C ALA A 24 36.25 29.52 -9.36
N LEU A 25 37.25 28.70 -9.59
CA LEU A 25 37.14 27.22 -9.51
C LEU A 25 36.76 26.74 -8.10
N LEU A 26 37.35 27.34 -7.07
CA LEU A 26 37.00 27.03 -5.68
C LEU A 26 35.59 27.51 -5.35
N GLY A 27 35.16 28.64 -5.89
CA GLY A 27 33.82 29.17 -5.77
C GLY A 27 32.78 28.24 -6.42
N GLU A 28 33.04 27.80 -7.66
CA GLU A 28 32.17 26.85 -8.36
C GLU A 28 32.02 25.52 -7.64
N ARG A 29 33.13 25.02 -7.06
CA ARG A 29 33.08 23.77 -6.26
C ARG A 29 32.19 23.92 -5.01
N ARG A 30 32.23 25.09 -4.37
CA ARG A 30 31.40 25.38 -3.18
C ARG A 30 29.91 25.55 -3.55
N VAL A 31 29.63 26.20 -4.69
CA VAL A 31 28.28 26.44 -5.15
C VAL A 31 27.62 25.13 -5.62
N ASN A 32 28.40 24.22 -6.21
CA ASN A 32 27.92 22.95 -6.73
C ASN A 32 28.01 21.79 -5.73
N ALA A 33 28.47 22.02 -4.50
CA ALA A 33 28.49 21.01 -3.45
C ALA A 33 27.03 20.79 -2.98
N VAL A 34 26.38 19.75 -3.50
CA VAL A 34 25.07 19.34 -2.99
C VAL A 34 25.25 18.90 -1.53
N PRO A 35 24.60 19.56 -0.58
CA PRO A 35 24.74 19.15 0.81
C PRO A 35 24.29 17.70 0.97
N PRO A 36 24.89 16.95 1.89
CA PRO A 36 24.48 15.56 2.11
C PRO A 36 22.99 15.49 2.47
N PRO A 37 22.28 14.48 1.97
CA PRO A 37 20.86 14.35 2.28
C PRO A 37 20.63 14.29 3.79
N GLN A 38 19.74 15.13 4.28
CA GLN A 38 19.41 15.23 5.71
C GLN A 38 18.07 14.54 5.97
N THR A 39 17.94 13.92 7.14
CA THR A 39 16.64 13.36 7.57
C THR A 39 15.64 14.49 7.68
N LEU A 40 14.50 14.34 7.00
CA LEU A 40 13.49 15.40 6.94
C LEU A 40 12.72 15.54 8.26
N LEU A 41 12.53 14.43 8.99
CA LEU A 41 11.76 14.37 10.23
C LEU A 41 12.61 13.75 11.36
N PRO A 42 13.70 14.41 11.81
CA PRO A 42 14.65 13.78 12.75
C PRO A 42 14.04 13.50 14.13
N GLU A 43 13.16 14.37 14.65
CA GLU A 43 12.50 14.15 15.94
C GLU A 43 11.56 12.94 15.89
N TYR A 44 10.84 12.78 14.80
CA TYR A 44 9.97 11.61 14.55
C TYR A 44 10.81 10.33 14.44
N ALA A 45 11.89 10.37 13.65
CA ALA A 45 12.78 9.21 13.48
C ALA A 45 13.33 8.72 14.81
N ALA A 46 13.70 9.64 15.72
CA ALA A 46 14.22 9.31 17.06
C ALA A 46 13.14 8.73 17.98
N SER A 47 11.85 8.96 17.70
CA SER A 47 10.73 8.56 18.55
C SER A 47 9.76 7.58 17.87
N LEU A 48 10.13 7.00 16.74
CA LEU A 48 9.29 6.14 15.90
C LEU A 48 8.54 5.05 16.69
N ALA A 49 9.20 4.45 17.67
CA ALA A 49 8.59 3.37 18.49
C ALA A 49 7.36 3.80 19.27
N ARG A 50 7.15 5.12 19.47
CA ARG A 50 5.98 5.65 20.17
C ARG A 50 4.76 5.83 19.26
N ALA A 51 4.89 5.60 17.95
CA ALA A 51 3.79 5.77 16.99
C ALA A 51 2.64 4.81 17.34
N GLN A 52 1.45 5.36 17.56
CA GLN A 52 0.24 4.60 17.90
C GLN A 52 -0.91 4.88 16.94
N LYS A 53 -0.77 5.90 16.08
CA LYS A 53 -1.82 6.29 15.14
C LYS A 53 -1.20 6.84 13.86
N LEU A 54 -1.71 6.39 12.72
CA LEU A 54 -1.35 6.91 11.39
C LEU A 54 -2.64 7.37 10.70
N GLU A 55 -2.67 8.64 10.31
CA GLU A 55 -3.76 9.20 9.51
C GLU A 55 -3.25 9.48 8.09
N VAL A 56 -3.95 8.97 7.09
CA VAL A 56 -3.64 9.20 5.67
C VAL A 56 -4.82 9.92 5.05
N THR A 57 -4.64 11.18 4.65
CA THR A 57 -5.70 12.01 4.08
C THR A 57 -5.31 12.48 2.68
N HIS A 58 -6.23 12.40 1.74
CA HIS A 58 -6.02 12.94 0.38
C HIS A 58 -7.24 13.70 -0.10
N GLY A 59 -7.02 14.67 -0.95
CA GLY A 59 -8.07 15.46 -1.57
C GLY A 59 -8.70 14.72 -2.75
N THR A 60 -10.01 14.78 -2.84
CA THR A 60 -10.79 14.24 -3.96
C THR A 60 -11.35 15.36 -4.85
N GLY A 61 -10.70 16.52 -4.81
CA GLY A 61 -11.13 17.72 -5.53
C GLY A 61 -12.41 18.31 -4.91
N ILE A 62 -13.38 18.65 -5.75
CA ILE A 62 -14.66 19.24 -5.30
C ILE A 62 -15.48 18.29 -4.40
N SER A 63 -15.16 17.00 -4.38
CA SER A 63 -15.82 16.01 -3.52
C SER A 63 -15.29 16.00 -2.08
N GLY A 64 -14.35 16.88 -1.75
CA GLY A 64 -13.81 17.02 -0.40
C GLY A 64 -12.54 16.24 -0.15
N THR A 65 -12.46 15.62 1.00
CA THR A 65 -11.32 14.77 1.38
C THR A 65 -11.76 13.34 1.69
N ARG A 66 -10.85 12.41 1.46
CA ARG A 66 -10.97 11.04 1.98
C ARG A 66 -9.77 10.77 2.87
N GLY A 67 -10.03 10.15 3.99
CA GLY A 67 -8.98 9.79 4.93
C GLY A 67 -9.20 8.39 5.49
N LEU A 68 -8.14 7.86 6.04
CA LEU A 68 -8.13 6.65 6.83
C LEU A 68 -7.43 6.95 8.13
N VAL A 69 -7.98 6.46 9.21
CA VAL A 69 -7.36 6.51 10.55
C VAL A 69 -7.01 5.07 10.92
N ILE A 70 -5.75 4.84 11.16
CA ILE A 70 -5.19 3.52 11.47
C ILE A 70 -4.59 3.62 12.86
N SER A 71 -5.13 2.83 13.80
CA SER A 71 -4.73 2.87 15.21
C SER A 71 -4.09 1.56 15.62
N ARG A 72 -3.17 1.65 16.58
CA ARG A 72 -2.52 0.46 17.16
C ARG A 72 -3.48 -0.22 18.13
N ALA A 73 -3.71 -1.51 17.94
CA ALA A 73 -4.47 -2.37 18.84
C ALA A 73 -3.54 -3.44 19.45
N ALA A 74 -4.07 -4.31 20.30
CA ALA A 74 -3.27 -5.35 20.94
C ALA A 74 -2.61 -6.31 19.95
N ASP A 75 -3.34 -6.67 18.89
CA ASP A 75 -2.93 -7.71 17.93
C ASP A 75 -2.45 -7.14 16.57
N GLY A 76 -2.16 -5.83 16.48
CA GLY A 76 -1.70 -5.21 15.24
C GLY A 76 -2.33 -3.85 15.00
N TRP A 77 -2.40 -3.44 13.76
CA TRP A 77 -3.01 -2.18 13.36
C TRP A 77 -4.45 -2.41 12.90
N VAL A 78 -5.35 -1.47 13.19
CA VAL A 78 -6.77 -1.55 12.82
C VAL A 78 -7.24 -0.26 12.15
N LEU A 79 -8.26 -0.38 11.31
CA LEU A 79 -8.89 0.74 10.59
C LEU A 79 -10.08 1.24 11.40
N ASP A 80 -9.99 2.47 11.94
CA ASP A 80 -11.03 3.03 12.81
C ASP A 80 -12.36 3.19 12.05
N GLU A 81 -12.34 3.68 10.79
CA GLU A 81 -13.53 3.85 9.96
C GLU A 81 -14.12 2.53 9.46
N ARG A 82 -13.45 1.41 9.77
CA ARG A 82 -13.92 0.07 9.42
C ARG A 82 -14.17 -0.78 10.68
N TRP A 83 -14.65 -0.10 11.73
CA TRP A 83 -15.06 -0.74 13.01
C TRP A 83 -13.95 -1.56 13.66
N GLY A 84 -12.69 -1.16 13.46
CA GLY A 84 -11.55 -1.88 14.01
C GLY A 84 -11.13 -3.11 13.20
N TYR A 85 -11.51 -3.20 11.92
CA TYR A 85 -11.03 -4.28 11.05
C TYR A 85 -9.50 -4.20 10.91
N PRO A 86 -8.78 -5.32 10.93
CA PRO A 86 -7.32 -5.30 10.80
C PRO A 86 -6.83 -4.58 9.54
N ALA A 87 -5.82 -3.76 9.75
CA ALA A 87 -5.12 -3.07 8.66
C ALA A 87 -4.04 -3.98 8.07
N ASN A 88 -3.50 -3.57 6.94
CA ASN A 88 -2.31 -4.19 6.34
C ASN A 88 -1.08 -3.77 7.15
N ASP A 89 -0.72 -4.55 8.15
CA ASP A 89 0.39 -4.27 9.07
C ASP A 89 1.70 -3.99 8.35
N GLU A 90 1.98 -4.73 7.28
CA GLU A 90 3.19 -4.57 6.47
C GLU A 90 3.24 -3.16 5.87
N LEU A 91 2.16 -2.74 5.19
CA LEU A 91 2.09 -1.42 4.57
C LEU A 91 2.15 -0.29 5.61
N VAL A 92 1.48 -0.46 6.76
CA VAL A 92 1.51 0.54 7.84
C VAL A 92 2.94 0.70 8.37
N ASN A 93 3.58 -0.42 8.71
CA ASN A 93 4.95 -0.40 9.26
C ASN A 93 5.96 0.13 8.23
N GLU A 94 5.84 -0.26 6.96
CA GLU A 94 6.67 0.27 5.87
C GLU A 94 6.49 1.79 5.74
N THR A 95 5.26 2.29 5.86
CA THR A 95 4.97 3.73 5.76
C THR A 95 5.61 4.50 6.92
N LEU A 96 5.46 3.99 8.15
CA LEU A 96 6.05 4.62 9.34
C LEU A 96 7.58 4.68 9.23
N LEU A 97 8.21 3.59 8.80
CA LEU A 97 9.66 3.53 8.57
C LEU A 97 10.08 4.47 7.43
N ALA A 98 9.34 4.49 6.34
CA ALA A 98 9.65 5.35 5.19
C ALA A 98 9.58 6.84 5.54
N LEU A 99 8.63 7.23 6.40
CA LEU A 99 8.56 8.60 6.93
C LEU A 99 9.79 8.93 7.78
N ALA A 100 10.25 8.00 8.62
CA ALA A 100 11.43 8.18 9.46
C ALA A 100 12.73 8.28 8.64
N ASP A 101 12.82 7.51 7.56
CA ASP A 101 14.01 7.44 6.70
C ASP A 101 14.02 8.50 5.58
N LEU A 102 12.97 9.31 5.47
CA LEU A 102 12.83 10.27 4.37
C LEU A 102 13.95 11.31 4.38
N LYS A 103 14.67 11.44 3.25
CA LYS A 103 15.82 12.33 3.12
C LYS A 103 15.47 13.55 2.28
N ALA A 104 15.67 14.72 2.84
CA ALA A 104 15.64 15.99 2.10
C ALA A 104 16.90 16.06 1.24
N VAL A 105 16.73 16.15 -0.07
CA VAL A 105 17.82 16.19 -1.05
C VAL A 105 18.13 17.63 -1.44
N GLU A 106 17.09 18.43 -1.66
CA GLU A 106 17.21 19.81 -2.15
C GLU A 106 16.09 20.67 -1.58
N ALA A 107 16.46 21.81 -1.04
CA ALA A 107 15.49 22.82 -0.65
C ALA A 107 14.89 23.46 -1.91
N ARG A 108 13.58 23.59 -1.95
CA ARG A 108 12.86 24.22 -3.05
C ARG A 108 12.32 25.59 -2.60
N THR A 109 11.06 25.85 -2.76
CA THR A 109 10.48 27.15 -2.45
C THR A 109 9.87 27.19 -1.04
N ALA A 110 9.88 28.36 -0.40
CA ALA A 110 9.08 28.64 0.79
C ALA A 110 7.87 29.52 0.48
N LYS A 111 7.57 29.79 -0.82
CA LYS A 111 6.45 30.61 -1.22
C LYS A 111 5.17 29.75 -1.32
N ALA A 112 4.18 30.04 -0.48
CA ALA A 112 2.92 29.28 -0.40
C ALA A 112 2.17 29.20 -1.75
N ASP A 113 2.27 30.25 -2.57
CA ASP A 113 1.62 30.30 -3.90
C ASP A 113 2.08 29.15 -4.84
N TRP A 114 3.28 28.65 -4.61
CA TRP A 114 3.86 27.57 -5.43
C TRP A 114 3.48 26.17 -4.95
N HIS A 115 2.91 26.04 -3.73
CA HIS A 115 2.57 24.73 -3.17
C HIS A 115 1.62 23.93 -4.09
N ARG A 116 0.61 24.60 -4.66
CA ARG A 116 -0.35 23.95 -5.56
C ARG A 116 0.34 23.42 -6.84
N ALA A 117 1.28 24.17 -7.40
CA ALA A 117 2.03 23.76 -8.59
C ALA A 117 2.87 22.49 -8.32
N LEU A 118 3.39 22.35 -7.11
CA LEU A 118 4.17 21.17 -6.65
C LEU A 118 3.29 20.01 -6.18
N GLY A 119 1.96 20.19 -6.22
CA GLY A 119 1.01 19.19 -5.70
C GLY A 119 0.95 19.13 -4.18
N LEU A 120 1.39 20.20 -3.50
CA LEU A 120 1.49 20.29 -2.03
C LEU A 120 0.35 21.11 -1.41
N GLY A 121 -0.70 21.40 -2.19
CA GLY A 121 -1.91 22.01 -1.66
C GLY A 121 -2.58 21.11 -0.64
N VAL A 122 -2.99 21.71 0.50
CA VAL A 122 -3.56 21.00 1.66
C VAL A 122 -4.87 20.30 1.25
N PRO A 123 -5.04 19.00 1.50
CA PRO A 123 -6.25 18.26 1.10
C PRO A 123 -7.56 18.91 1.53
N GLU A 124 -7.62 19.41 2.76
CA GLU A 124 -8.83 20.03 3.33
C GLU A 124 -9.23 21.33 2.59
N ASN A 125 -8.29 21.93 1.85
CA ASN A 125 -8.52 23.13 1.04
C ASN A 125 -8.50 22.80 -0.46
N LEU A 126 -9.08 21.66 -0.83
CA LEU A 126 -9.16 21.17 -2.22
C LEU A 126 -7.77 20.96 -2.86
N GLY A 127 -6.75 20.73 -2.04
CA GLY A 127 -5.40 20.45 -2.51
C GLY A 127 -5.22 18.99 -2.90
N ALA A 128 -4.17 18.73 -3.69
CA ALA A 128 -3.89 17.40 -4.26
C ALA A 128 -2.87 16.59 -3.45
N ALA A 129 -2.34 17.14 -2.36
CA ALA A 129 -1.37 16.42 -1.54
C ALA A 129 -1.99 15.19 -0.88
N VAL A 130 -1.14 14.22 -0.55
CA VAL A 130 -1.46 13.19 0.43
C VAL A 130 -0.83 13.64 1.75
N ARG A 131 -1.64 13.76 2.81
CA ARG A 131 -1.13 14.07 4.15
C ARG A 131 -0.96 12.78 4.92
N PHE A 132 0.21 12.60 5.49
CA PHE A 132 0.50 11.60 6.50
C PHE A 132 0.66 12.31 7.84
N ARG A 133 -0.13 11.93 8.84
CA ARG A 133 -0.01 12.42 10.20
C ARG A 133 0.22 11.24 11.12
N VAL A 134 1.22 11.32 11.97
CA VAL A 134 1.53 10.28 12.96
C VAL A 134 1.39 10.88 14.36
N SER A 135 0.73 10.15 15.24
CA SER A 135 0.56 10.56 16.65
C SER A 135 0.92 9.43 17.59
N ASP A 136 1.26 9.79 18.81
CA ASP A 136 1.52 8.82 19.89
C ASP A 136 0.22 8.43 20.62
N GLY A 137 0.33 7.59 21.66
CA GLY A 137 -0.81 7.09 22.43
C GLY A 137 -1.56 8.15 23.24
N ALA A 138 -0.94 9.31 23.47
CA ALA A 138 -1.58 10.47 24.10
C ALA A 138 -2.25 11.40 23.08
N GLY A 139 -2.16 11.08 21.78
CA GLY A 139 -2.69 11.91 20.69
C GLY A 139 -1.78 13.08 20.30
N VAL A 140 -0.54 13.11 20.82
CA VAL A 140 0.41 14.17 20.48
C VAL A 140 0.96 13.91 19.08
N GLU A 141 0.85 14.90 18.19
CA GLU A 141 1.37 14.81 16.83
C GLU A 141 2.90 14.68 16.86
N MET A 142 3.42 13.62 16.27
CA MET A 142 4.85 13.33 16.15
C MET A 142 5.40 13.77 14.80
N ALA A 143 4.57 13.69 13.75
CA ALA A 143 4.92 14.09 12.40
C ALA A 143 3.68 14.44 11.59
N SER A 144 3.78 15.44 10.74
CA SER A 144 2.76 15.75 9.75
C SER A 144 3.43 16.18 8.44
N LEU A 145 3.25 15.37 7.40
CA LEU A 145 3.93 15.53 6.11
C LEU A 145 2.91 15.59 4.98
N LEU A 146 3.09 16.56 4.09
CA LEU A 146 2.37 16.67 2.83
C LEU A 146 3.25 16.11 1.71
N LEU A 147 2.75 15.13 0.99
CA LEU A 147 3.40 14.48 -0.15
C LEU A 147 2.74 14.99 -1.44
N GLY A 148 3.54 15.58 -2.31
CA GLY A 148 3.12 16.18 -3.57
C GLY A 148 3.46 15.34 -4.79
N LYS A 149 3.78 16.02 -5.88
CA LYS A 149 4.13 15.40 -7.16
C LYS A 149 5.45 14.63 -7.06
N GLU A 150 5.53 13.55 -7.78
CA GLU A 150 6.77 12.81 -8.02
C GLU A 150 7.58 13.53 -9.11
N GLN A 151 8.86 13.66 -8.89
CA GLN A 151 9.78 14.15 -9.90
C GLN A 151 10.50 12.97 -10.55
N GLN A 152 10.19 12.72 -11.80
CA GLN A 152 10.91 11.71 -12.59
C GLN A 152 12.17 12.34 -13.19
N SER A 153 13.32 11.76 -12.91
CA SER A 153 14.54 12.14 -13.64
C SER A 153 14.59 11.41 -14.99
N GLU A 154 15.17 12.04 -16.00
CA GLU A 154 15.38 11.41 -17.32
C GLU A 154 16.21 10.12 -17.22
N ALA A 155 17.13 10.07 -16.27
CA ALA A 155 17.96 8.88 -16.03
C ALA A 155 17.13 7.73 -15.45
N GLU A 156 16.19 8.03 -14.53
CA GLU A 156 15.28 7.04 -13.93
C GLU A 156 14.26 6.53 -14.97
N ALA A 157 13.77 7.41 -15.83
CA ALA A 157 12.86 7.02 -16.91
C ALA A 157 13.50 6.00 -17.88
N LYS A 158 14.81 6.10 -18.09
CA LYS A 158 15.57 5.17 -18.93
C LYS A 158 15.96 3.87 -18.22
N GLN A 159 16.10 3.88 -16.90
CA GLN A 159 16.45 2.70 -16.09
C GLN A 159 15.26 1.86 -15.66
N GLN A 160 14.05 2.38 -15.77
CA GLN A 160 12.82 1.70 -15.34
C GLN A 160 12.55 0.36 -16.03
N VAL A 161 13.27 0.05 -17.09
CA VAL A 161 13.09 -1.17 -17.88
C VAL A 161 13.81 -2.39 -17.27
N GLN A 162 14.68 -2.22 -16.28
CA GLN A 162 15.59 -3.31 -15.84
C GLN A 162 15.62 -3.67 -14.33
N ASN A 163 14.94 -2.93 -13.46
CA ASN A 163 15.05 -3.21 -12.02
C ASN A 163 13.68 -3.42 -11.33
N TYR A 164 13.39 -4.66 -11.00
CA TYR A 164 12.27 -5.07 -10.15
C TYR A 164 12.65 -4.93 -8.67
N GLY A 165 12.65 -3.72 -8.14
CA GLY A 165 12.85 -3.48 -6.71
C GLY A 165 12.02 -2.29 -6.23
N PRO A 166 11.75 -2.15 -4.92
CA PRO A 166 11.09 -0.96 -4.40
C PRO A 166 12.01 0.24 -4.62
N GLU A 167 11.71 0.98 -5.67
CA GLU A 167 12.55 2.09 -6.14
C GLU A 167 12.52 3.27 -5.16
N LEU A 168 13.69 3.82 -4.88
CA LEU A 168 13.84 5.11 -4.24
C LEU A 168 13.33 6.18 -5.20
N ARG A 169 12.25 6.85 -4.83
CA ARG A 169 11.62 7.89 -5.65
C ARG A 169 11.91 9.27 -5.09
N GLN A 170 11.81 10.26 -5.94
CA GLN A 170 11.92 11.67 -5.55
C GLN A 170 10.54 12.33 -5.64
N PHE A 171 10.16 13.03 -4.56
CA PHE A 171 8.88 13.71 -4.49
C PHE A 171 9.06 15.11 -3.91
N TYR A 172 8.17 16.00 -4.28
CA TYR A 172 8.04 17.26 -3.53
C TYR A 172 7.32 16.97 -2.22
N VAL A 173 7.87 17.46 -1.12
CA VAL A 173 7.30 17.29 0.22
C VAL A 173 7.33 18.60 0.98
N ARG A 174 6.48 18.69 2.00
CA ARG A 174 6.43 19.82 2.93
C ARG A 174 5.97 19.32 4.30
N ARG A 175 6.63 19.77 5.36
CA ARG A 175 6.08 19.59 6.71
C ARG A 175 4.81 20.46 6.82
N ALA A 176 3.80 19.97 7.53
CA ALA A 176 2.54 20.72 7.64
C ALA A 176 2.70 22.06 8.38
N ASP A 177 3.67 22.14 9.28
CA ASP A 177 3.99 23.31 10.12
C ASP A 177 4.94 24.31 9.45
N SER A 178 5.31 24.11 8.17
CA SER A 178 6.31 24.96 7.50
C SER A 178 5.92 25.20 6.05
N ASP A 179 6.23 26.38 5.53
CA ASP A 179 6.08 26.69 4.11
C ASP A 179 7.23 26.19 3.25
N GLN A 180 8.36 25.84 3.88
CA GLN A 180 9.52 25.35 3.15
C GLN A 180 9.21 23.99 2.50
N THR A 181 9.35 23.95 1.19
CA THR A 181 9.20 22.71 0.41
C THR A 181 10.55 22.10 0.08
N TRP A 182 10.59 20.82 -0.06
CA TRP A 182 11.80 20.05 -0.33
C TRP A 182 11.56 19.07 -1.47
N LEU A 183 12.61 18.81 -2.23
CA LEU A 183 12.69 17.57 -3.01
C LEU A 183 13.24 16.53 -2.04
N ALA A 184 12.48 15.48 -1.77
CA ALA A 184 12.88 14.42 -0.85
C ALA A 184 13.00 13.10 -1.60
N ARG A 185 13.84 12.22 -1.06
CA ARG A 185 14.04 10.86 -1.59
C ARG A 185 13.60 9.84 -0.55
N GLY A 186 12.80 8.86 -0.98
CA GLY A 186 12.29 7.81 -0.10
C GLY A 186 11.40 6.81 -0.80
N ARG A 187 10.82 5.90 0.00
CA ARG A 187 9.92 4.82 -0.48
C ARG A 187 8.47 5.00 -0.01
N LEU A 188 8.04 6.24 0.19
CA LEU A 188 6.68 6.48 0.68
C LEU A 188 5.62 5.90 -0.27
N PRO A 189 4.68 5.09 0.23
CA PRO A 189 3.59 4.60 -0.60
C PRO A 189 2.66 5.74 -0.99
N ARG A 190 2.21 5.73 -2.23
CA ARG A 190 1.24 6.71 -2.73
C ARG A 190 -0.17 6.13 -2.80
N ASN A 191 -0.40 5.01 -2.13
CA ASN A 191 -1.69 4.36 -2.14
C ASN A 191 -2.76 5.25 -1.51
N ARG A 192 -3.68 5.71 -2.34
CA ARG A 192 -4.82 6.54 -1.97
C ARG A 192 -6.08 5.72 -1.77
N GLU A 193 -6.05 4.46 -2.24
CA GLU A 193 -7.22 3.59 -2.20
C GLU A 193 -7.30 2.90 -0.84
N PRO A 194 -8.46 2.93 -0.20
CA PRO A 194 -8.65 2.22 1.08
C PRO A 194 -8.28 0.74 1.03
N ALA A 195 -8.52 0.08 -0.11
CA ALA A 195 -8.22 -1.33 -0.33
C ALA A 195 -6.77 -1.72 0.00
N ALA A 196 -5.81 -0.83 -0.23
CA ALA A 196 -4.40 -1.12 0.05
C ALA A 196 -4.11 -1.24 1.56
N TRP A 197 -4.89 -0.53 2.37
CA TRP A 197 -4.67 -0.44 3.82
C TRP A 197 -5.44 -1.50 4.61
N ILE A 198 -6.34 -2.24 3.96
CA ILE A 198 -7.09 -3.35 4.56
C ILE A 198 -6.18 -4.59 4.57
N ASP A 199 -6.22 -5.37 5.65
CA ASP A 199 -5.55 -6.69 5.65
C ASP A 199 -6.09 -7.50 4.46
N PRO A 200 -5.25 -7.83 3.47
CA PRO A 200 -5.71 -8.52 2.25
C PRO A 200 -5.98 -10.00 2.45
N SER A 201 -5.76 -10.53 3.65
CA SER A 201 -5.85 -11.96 3.93
C SER A 201 -7.30 -12.46 3.75
N LEU A 202 -7.42 -13.59 3.09
CA LEU A 202 -8.67 -14.35 2.97
C LEU A 202 -8.51 -15.68 3.73
N ALA A 203 -9.63 -16.30 4.07
CA ALA A 203 -9.61 -17.62 4.69
C ALA A 203 -9.08 -18.65 3.68
N ARG A 204 -7.84 -19.06 3.86
CA ARG A 204 -7.15 -20.03 3.00
C ARG A 204 -6.39 -21.04 3.87
N HIS A 205 -6.06 -22.18 3.28
CA HIS A 205 -5.20 -23.17 3.89
C HIS A 205 -4.22 -23.70 2.85
N ALA A 206 -3.32 -24.57 3.24
CA ALA A 206 -2.26 -25.12 2.40
C ALA A 206 -2.82 -25.65 1.06
N PRO A 207 -2.46 -25.08 -0.08
CA PRO A 207 -3.06 -25.45 -1.37
C PRO A 207 -2.78 -26.91 -1.78
N GLU A 208 -1.69 -27.49 -1.31
CA GLU A 208 -1.36 -28.90 -1.57
C GLU A 208 -2.33 -29.86 -0.87
N LYS A 209 -2.98 -29.42 0.21
CA LYS A 209 -4.00 -30.22 0.92
C LYS A 209 -5.39 -30.09 0.31
N LEU A 210 -5.62 -29.13 -0.59
CA LEU A 210 -6.93 -28.91 -1.19
C LEU A 210 -7.33 -30.14 -2.03
N GLN A 211 -8.50 -30.71 -1.74
CA GLN A 211 -9.01 -31.93 -2.40
C GLN A 211 -10.23 -31.64 -3.28
N GLN A 212 -11.05 -30.68 -2.90
CA GLN A 212 -12.30 -30.42 -3.60
C GLN A 212 -12.71 -28.95 -3.45
N VAL A 213 -13.28 -28.42 -4.50
CA VAL A 213 -14.04 -27.17 -4.43
C VAL A 213 -15.46 -27.46 -4.92
N ARG A 214 -16.45 -27.17 -4.09
CA ARG A 214 -17.86 -27.36 -4.40
C ARG A 214 -18.56 -26.01 -4.45
N PHE A 215 -19.33 -25.77 -5.48
CA PHE A 215 -20.13 -24.55 -5.69
C PHE A 215 -21.62 -24.88 -5.49
N GLY A 216 -22.36 -23.90 -4.98
CA GLY A 216 -23.82 -24.01 -4.74
C GLY A 216 -24.16 -24.66 -3.41
N LYS A 217 -25.40 -24.47 -2.98
CA LYS A 217 -25.96 -25.10 -1.77
C LYS A 217 -26.19 -26.60 -2.01
N ALA A 218 -26.23 -27.38 -0.94
CA ALA A 218 -26.47 -28.83 -1.05
C ALA A 218 -27.81 -29.15 -1.71
N GLU A 219 -28.82 -28.34 -1.44
CA GLU A 219 -30.20 -28.47 -1.96
C GLU A 219 -30.38 -27.93 -3.38
N ASP A 220 -29.41 -27.18 -3.94
CA ASP A 220 -29.54 -26.64 -5.31
C ASP A 220 -29.61 -27.77 -6.33
N LYS A 221 -30.55 -27.67 -7.26
CA LYS A 221 -30.76 -28.63 -8.37
C LYS A 221 -30.38 -28.06 -9.73
N SER A 222 -29.91 -26.82 -9.74
CA SER A 222 -29.55 -26.08 -10.96
C SER A 222 -28.06 -26.27 -11.34
N ASP A 223 -27.68 -25.79 -12.50
CA ASP A 223 -26.28 -25.72 -12.97
C ASP A 223 -25.40 -24.84 -12.09
N ALA A 224 -25.96 -24.15 -11.11
CA ALA A 224 -25.19 -23.42 -10.09
C ALA A 224 -24.46 -24.37 -9.12
N LYS A 225 -24.92 -25.65 -9.04
CA LYS A 225 -24.27 -26.67 -8.19
C LYS A 225 -23.33 -27.52 -9.04
N PHE A 226 -22.06 -27.39 -8.81
CA PHE A 226 -21.01 -28.18 -9.45
C PHE A 226 -19.79 -28.28 -8.55
N LYS A 227 -18.87 -29.16 -8.90
CA LYS A 227 -17.62 -29.28 -8.15
C LYS A 227 -16.49 -29.71 -9.06
N PHE A 228 -15.27 -29.47 -8.61
CA PHE A 228 -14.08 -30.15 -9.12
C PHE A 228 -13.31 -30.77 -7.96
N ILE A 229 -12.66 -31.88 -8.27
CA ILE A 229 -11.89 -32.66 -7.30
C ILE A 229 -10.45 -32.84 -7.81
N ARG A 230 -9.53 -33.06 -6.90
CA ARG A 230 -8.15 -33.39 -7.24
C ARG A 230 -8.09 -34.79 -7.86
N VAL A 231 -7.37 -34.92 -8.97
CA VAL A 231 -7.17 -36.19 -9.68
C VAL A 231 -5.67 -36.28 -10.03
N GLY A 232 -4.95 -37.06 -9.24
CA GLY A 232 -3.50 -37.10 -9.34
C GLY A 232 -2.91 -35.72 -9.04
N GLU A 233 -2.10 -35.22 -9.96
CA GLU A 233 -1.51 -33.87 -9.85
C GLU A 233 -2.41 -32.76 -10.42
N GLY A 234 -3.53 -33.11 -11.03
CA GLY A 234 -4.45 -32.16 -11.68
C GLY A 234 -5.82 -32.12 -11.04
N TRP A 235 -6.77 -31.62 -11.84
CA TRP A 235 -8.15 -31.41 -11.41
C TRP A 235 -9.16 -31.97 -12.42
N SER A 236 -10.33 -32.36 -11.94
CA SER A 236 -11.39 -32.97 -12.76
C SER A 236 -12.09 -32.03 -13.75
N LEU A 237 -11.83 -30.72 -13.69
CA LEU A 237 -12.32 -29.74 -14.66
C LEU A 237 -11.14 -28.97 -15.24
N ALA A 238 -11.13 -28.73 -16.53
CA ALA A 238 -10.03 -28.10 -17.25
C ALA A 238 -9.68 -26.69 -16.72
N GLY A 239 -10.69 -25.87 -16.45
CA GLY A 239 -10.49 -24.50 -15.94
C GLY A 239 -10.21 -24.39 -14.43
N ALA A 240 -10.15 -25.52 -13.70
CA ALA A 240 -9.98 -25.48 -12.24
C ALA A 240 -8.63 -24.87 -11.82
N GLN A 241 -7.56 -25.21 -12.53
CA GLN A 241 -6.23 -24.69 -12.22
C GLN A 241 -6.17 -23.15 -12.39
N ASP A 242 -6.78 -22.64 -13.45
CA ASP A 242 -6.82 -21.18 -13.70
C ASP A 242 -7.68 -20.48 -12.66
N TRP A 243 -8.82 -21.07 -12.30
CA TRP A 243 -9.66 -20.54 -11.22
C TRP A 243 -8.89 -20.45 -9.90
N LEU A 244 -8.12 -21.49 -9.55
CA LEU A 244 -7.33 -21.51 -8.32
C LEU A 244 -6.27 -20.40 -8.32
N ARG A 245 -5.57 -20.20 -9.44
CA ARG A 245 -4.59 -19.10 -9.56
C ARG A 245 -5.26 -17.75 -9.34
N LEU A 246 -6.42 -17.51 -9.96
CA LEU A 246 -7.18 -16.27 -9.78
C LEU A 246 -7.65 -16.10 -8.34
N PHE A 247 -8.10 -17.19 -7.71
CA PHE A 247 -8.53 -17.20 -6.31
C PHE A 247 -7.36 -16.86 -5.37
N GLU A 248 -6.16 -17.36 -5.65
CA GLU A 248 -4.96 -17.06 -4.86
C GLU A 248 -4.58 -15.57 -4.89
N THR A 249 -4.83 -14.91 -6.00
CA THR A 249 -4.52 -13.47 -6.14
C THR A 249 -5.66 -12.56 -5.69
N LEU A 250 -6.80 -13.15 -5.30
CA LEU A 250 -7.98 -12.38 -4.90
C LEU A 250 -7.68 -11.53 -3.66
N ARG A 251 -8.06 -10.24 -3.73
CA ARG A 251 -7.92 -9.28 -2.62
C ARG A 251 -9.22 -8.49 -2.49
N PRO A 252 -9.66 -8.20 -1.29
CA PRO A 252 -10.87 -7.38 -1.10
C PRO A 252 -10.61 -5.92 -1.45
N ASP A 253 -11.64 -5.23 -1.90
CA ASP A 253 -11.61 -3.80 -2.20
C ASP A 253 -12.07 -2.96 -1.00
N ASP A 254 -12.80 -3.58 -0.06
CA ASP A 254 -13.26 -2.94 1.17
C ASP A 254 -13.80 -4.02 2.12
N VAL A 255 -14.23 -3.59 3.31
CA VAL A 255 -14.83 -4.46 4.32
C VAL A 255 -16.05 -3.77 4.94
N GLY A 256 -17.02 -4.55 5.34
CA GLY A 256 -18.21 -4.07 6.05
C GLY A 256 -18.67 -5.07 7.12
N ARG A 257 -19.66 -4.67 7.90
CA ARG A 257 -20.28 -5.57 8.86
C ARG A 257 -21.24 -6.51 8.11
N ALA A 258 -21.15 -7.80 8.43
CA ALA A 258 -21.97 -8.83 7.76
C ALA A 258 -23.47 -8.71 8.10
N ASP A 259 -23.79 -8.18 9.30
CA ASP A 259 -25.18 -7.99 9.75
C ASP A 259 -25.95 -6.95 8.92
N GLY A 260 -25.25 -6.07 8.22
CA GLY A 260 -25.86 -5.10 7.30
C GLY A 260 -26.13 -5.63 5.90
N ILE A 261 -25.83 -6.91 5.63
CA ILE A 261 -25.91 -7.48 4.28
C ILE A 261 -26.80 -8.74 4.30
N ASN A 262 -27.77 -8.80 3.40
CA ASN A 262 -28.65 -9.98 3.32
C ASN A 262 -27.94 -11.12 2.57
N PHE A 263 -27.62 -12.20 3.29
CA PHE A 263 -26.99 -13.41 2.75
C PHE A 263 -27.99 -14.55 2.45
N ASP A 264 -29.32 -14.33 2.52
CA ASP A 264 -30.33 -15.37 2.25
C ASP A 264 -30.20 -15.95 0.83
N THR A 265 -29.84 -15.09 -0.11
CA THR A 265 -29.64 -15.47 -1.51
C THR A 265 -28.18 -15.82 -1.84
N ALA A 266 -27.36 -16.05 -0.82
CA ALA A 266 -25.94 -16.31 -1.03
C ALA A 266 -25.72 -17.57 -1.88
N ARG A 267 -24.77 -17.47 -2.78
CA ARG A 267 -24.24 -18.59 -3.57
C ARG A 267 -22.90 -18.97 -2.97
N PRO A 268 -22.84 -20.05 -2.18
CA PRO A 268 -21.60 -20.44 -1.53
C PRO A 268 -20.70 -21.24 -2.46
N PHE A 269 -19.40 -21.24 -2.12
CA PHE A 269 -18.50 -22.32 -2.49
C PHE A 269 -17.72 -22.76 -1.26
N THR A 270 -17.38 -24.06 -1.22
CA THR A 270 -16.66 -24.67 -0.11
C THR A 270 -15.38 -25.32 -0.64
N LEU A 271 -14.27 -24.96 -0.02
CA LEU A 271 -12.95 -25.57 -0.19
C LEU A 271 -12.81 -26.68 0.84
N SER A 272 -12.57 -27.93 0.42
CA SER A 272 -12.40 -29.08 1.34
C SER A 272 -10.98 -29.61 1.23
N TYR A 273 -10.33 -29.78 2.36
CA TYR A 273 -8.91 -30.15 2.48
C TYR A 273 -8.75 -31.59 3.02
N SER A 274 -7.62 -32.22 2.69
CA SER A 274 -7.35 -33.63 3.04
C SER A 274 -7.18 -33.87 4.55
N ASP A 275 -6.93 -32.83 5.33
CA ASP A 275 -6.81 -32.91 6.79
C ASP A 275 -8.14 -32.69 7.53
N GLY A 276 -9.25 -32.60 6.79
CA GLY A 276 -10.57 -32.44 7.36
C GLY A 276 -11.04 -31.01 7.56
N LEU A 277 -10.24 -30.00 7.16
CA LEU A 277 -10.69 -28.60 7.16
C LEU A 277 -11.65 -28.36 5.99
N SER A 278 -12.71 -27.58 6.21
CA SER A 278 -13.55 -27.04 5.15
C SER A 278 -13.73 -25.55 5.36
N ILE A 279 -13.53 -24.75 4.31
CA ILE A 279 -13.70 -23.29 4.34
C ILE A 279 -14.82 -22.92 3.37
N THR A 280 -15.85 -22.23 3.85
CA THR A 280 -16.99 -21.81 3.04
C THR A 280 -16.97 -20.31 2.84
N TYR A 281 -17.13 -19.90 1.60
CA TYR A 281 -17.35 -18.52 1.15
C TYR A 281 -18.81 -18.41 0.75
N GLU A 282 -19.57 -17.55 1.41
CA GLU A 282 -20.94 -17.23 1.04
C GLU A 282 -20.96 -15.88 0.33
N ASN A 283 -21.35 -15.87 -0.94
CA ASN A 283 -21.24 -14.72 -1.83
C ASN A 283 -22.60 -14.21 -2.25
N VAL A 284 -22.85 -12.92 -2.06
CA VAL A 284 -24.02 -12.23 -2.62
C VAL A 284 -23.54 -11.17 -3.59
N GLY A 285 -24.09 -11.19 -4.81
CA GLY A 285 -23.70 -10.27 -5.87
C GLY A 285 -24.83 -9.30 -6.22
N ALA A 286 -24.50 -8.04 -6.36
CA ALA A 286 -25.31 -7.01 -7.00
C ALA A 286 -24.60 -6.56 -8.28
N ALA A 287 -25.21 -5.66 -9.04
CA ALA A 287 -24.71 -5.25 -10.37
C ALA A 287 -23.24 -4.78 -10.37
N THR A 288 -22.80 -4.11 -9.30
CA THR A 288 -21.45 -3.50 -9.24
C THR A 288 -20.57 -4.05 -8.13
N VAL A 289 -21.12 -4.87 -7.22
CA VAL A 289 -20.40 -5.30 -6.03
C VAL A 289 -20.77 -6.72 -5.62
N ILE A 290 -19.80 -7.44 -5.07
CA ILE A 290 -19.98 -8.75 -4.44
C ILE A 290 -19.52 -8.63 -2.99
N TRP A 291 -20.37 -9.11 -2.08
CA TRP A 291 -20.01 -9.26 -0.68
C TRP A 291 -19.81 -10.74 -0.38
N SER A 292 -18.75 -11.05 0.36
CA SER A 292 -18.38 -12.40 0.74
C SER A 292 -18.15 -12.49 2.24
N ARG A 293 -18.81 -13.42 2.91
CA ARG A 293 -18.47 -13.78 4.29
C ARG A 293 -17.88 -15.19 4.29
N MET A 294 -17.02 -15.44 5.28
CA MET A 294 -16.25 -16.68 5.35
C MET A 294 -16.45 -17.38 6.68
N SER A 295 -16.46 -18.71 6.63
CA SER A 295 -16.49 -19.55 7.82
C SER A 295 -15.69 -20.83 7.58
N ALA A 296 -15.28 -21.49 8.65
CA ALA A 296 -14.52 -22.73 8.58
C ALA A 296 -15.12 -23.78 9.53
N GLN A 297 -14.99 -25.05 9.15
CA GLN A 297 -15.40 -26.19 9.95
C GLN A 297 -14.32 -27.27 9.89
N ALA A 298 -14.08 -27.92 11.01
CA ALA A 298 -13.24 -29.11 11.09
C ALA A 298 -14.13 -30.34 11.07
N ALA A 299 -13.71 -31.38 10.37
CA ALA A 299 -14.40 -32.68 10.39
C ALA A 299 -14.35 -33.26 11.83
N ALA A 300 -15.28 -34.14 12.14
CA ALA A 300 -15.40 -34.74 13.48
C ALA A 300 -14.14 -35.50 13.90
N ASP A 301 -13.41 -36.06 12.93
CA ASP A 301 -12.18 -36.81 13.12
C ASP A 301 -10.91 -36.00 12.86
N ALA A 302 -11.03 -34.70 12.66
CA ALA A 302 -9.90 -33.82 12.43
C ALA A 302 -9.04 -33.69 13.69
N ASN A 303 -7.73 -33.51 13.50
CA ASN A 303 -6.81 -33.32 14.62
C ASN A 303 -6.99 -31.96 15.31
N ALA A 304 -6.40 -31.79 16.50
CA ALA A 304 -6.53 -30.57 17.31
C ALA A 304 -6.03 -29.30 16.58
N GLU A 305 -5.01 -29.42 15.72
CA GLU A 305 -4.47 -28.29 14.96
C GLU A 305 -5.51 -27.76 13.96
N VAL A 306 -6.21 -28.65 13.27
CA VAL A 306 -7.25 -28.29 12.29
C VAL A 306 -8.47 -27.67 13.01
N VAL A 307 -8.84 -28.22 14.17
CA VAL A 307 -9.91 -27.65 15.01
C VAL A 307 -9.54 -26.21 15.43
N ALA A 308 -8.31 -26.01 15.91
CA ALA A 308 -7.81 -24.69 16.32
C ALA A 308 -7.77 -23.71 15.11
N LEU A 309 -7.33 -24.19 13.94
CA LEU A 309 -7.30 -23.36 12.73
C LEU A 309 -8.71 -22.93 12.29
N ALA A 310 -9.67 -23.84 12.32
CA ALA A 310 -11.05 -23.51 12.00
C ALA A 310 -11.59 -22.45 12.97
N ALA A 311 -11.28 -22.58 14.26
CA ALA A 311 -11.67 -21.60 15.29
C ALA A 311 -11.01 -20.23 15.02
N GLN A 312 -9.73 -20.19 14.67
CA GLN A 312 -9.01 -18.96 14.31
C GLN A 312 -9.63 -18.27 13.10
N ILE A 313 -9.93 -19.03 12.03
CA ILE A 313 -10.57 -18.48 10.83
C ILE A 313 -11.93 -17.87 11.22
N ASN A 314 -12.72 -18.58 12.00
CA ASN A 314 -14.03 -18.08 12.43
C ASN A 314 -13.90 -16.82 13.28
N ALA A 315 -12.99 -16.79 14.25
CA ALA A 315 -12.73 -15.60 15.07
C ALA A 315 -12.32 -14.40 14.20
N ARG A 316 -11.45 -14.63 13.20
CA ARG A 316 -10.92 -13.59 12.31
C ARG A 316 -12.00 -12.98 11.41
N PHE A 317 -12.91 -13.80 10.89
CA PHE A 317 -13.90 -13.36 9.90
C PHE A 317 -15.33 -13.21 10.47
N SER A 318 -15.56 -13.54 11.74
CA SER A 318 -16.86 -13.43 12.39
C SER A 318 -17.39 -11.99 12.36
N GLY A 319 -18.60 -11.82 11.87
CA GLY A 319 -19.25 -10.51 11.78
C GLY A 319 -18.78 -9.63 10.62
N TRP A 320 -17.85 -10.13 9.78
CA TRP A 320 -17.30 -9.36 8.67
C TRP A 320 -17.78 -9.88 7.31
N ALA A 321 -17.95 -8.96 6.38
CA ALA A 321 -18.13 -9.27 4.97
C ALA A 321 -17.10 -8.46 4.16
N LEU A 322 -16.41 -9.13 3.28
CA LEU A 322 -15.42 -8.51 2.40
C LEU A 322 -16.08 -8.10 1.09
N ARG A 323 -15.79 -6.91 0.64
CA ARG A 323 -16.36 -6.34 -0.59
C ARG A 323 -15.38 -6.52 -1.75
N PHE A 324 -15.93 -6.90 -2.90
CA PHE A 324 -15.20 -7.07 -4.16
C PHE A 324 -15.98 -6.38 -5.28
N THR A 325 -15.27 -5.87 -6.29
CA THR A 325 -15.94 -5.38 -7.51
C THR A 325 -16.57 -6.54 -8.28
N ALA A 326 -17.60 -6.26 -9.07
CA ALA A 326 -18.30 -7.27 -9.88
C ALA A 326 -17.38 -7.97 -10.88
N GLU A 327 -16.26 -7.38 -11.23
CA GLU A 327 -15.22 -8.01 -12.08
C GLU A 327 -14.68 -9.32 -11.49
N ARG A 328 -14.85 -9.52 -10.17
CA ARG A 328 -14.46 -10.76 -9.49
C ARG A 328 -15.53 -11.87 -9.57
N SER A 329 -16.65 -11.62 -10.29
CA SER A 329 -17.72 -12.64 -10.44
C SER A 329 -17.22 -13.99 -10.98
N PRO A 330 -16.30 -14.04 -11.95
CA PRO A 330 -15.81 -15.35 -12.41
C PRO A 330 -15.12 -16.18 -11.32
N ILE A 331 -14.66 -15.53 -10.24
CA ILE A 331 -14.01 -16.20 -9.12
C ILE A 331 -15.03 -16.51 -8.01
N LEU A 332 -15.83 -15.52 -7.62
CA LEU A 332 -16.70 -15.60 -6.45
C LEU A 332 -18.08 -16.21 -6.76
N LEU A 333 -18.55 -16.07 -8.01
CA LEU A 333 -19.86 -16.51 -8.46
C LEU A 333 -19.78 -17.23 -9.83
N PRO A 334 -18.81 -18.15 -10.03
CA PRO A 334 -18.63 -18.75 -11.35
C PRO A 334 -19.85 -19.58 -11.77
N ALA A 335 -20.07 -19.65 -13.08
CA ALA A 335 -20.96 -20.65 -13.65
C ALA A 335 -20.13 -21.88 -14.09
N LYS A 336 -20.75 -23.05 -14.14
CA LYS A 336 -20.04 -24.30 -14.53
C LYS A 336 -19.32 -24.16 -15.86
N ARG A 337 -19.97 -23.52 -16.85
CA ARG A 337 -19.40 -23.27 -18.20
C ARG A 337 -18.08 -22.49 -18.19
N ASP A 338 -17.85 -21.69 -17.14
CA ASP A 338 -16.65 -20.86 -17.01
C ASP A 338 -15.41 -21.73 -16.66
N LEU A 339 -15.65 -22.94 -16.14
CA LEU A 339 -14.61 -23.87 -15.68
C LEU A 339 -14.50 -25.14 -16.56
N THR A 340 -15.34 -25.24 -17.59
CA THR A 340 -15.34 -26.40 -18.51
C THR A 340 -14.68 -26.10 -19.88
N ARG A 341 -14.24 -24.88 -20.07
CA ARG A 341 -13.52 -24.44 -21.30
C ARG A 341 -12.04 -24.72 -21.23
#